data_6c643162795f46193e8c07df5ee79728
#
_entry.id   6c643162795f46193e8c07df5ee79728
#
_cell.length_a   1.000
_cell.length_b   1.000
_cell.length_c   1.000
_cell.angle_alpha   90.00
_cell.angle_beta   90.00
_cell.angle_gamma   90.00
#
_symmetry.space_group_name_H-M   'P 1'
#
loop_
_entity.id
_entity.type
_entity.pdbx_description
1 polymer ?
#
loop_
_entity_poly.entity_id
_entity_poly.type
_entity_poly.pdbx_seq_one_letter_code
_entity_poly.pdbx_strand_id
1 'polypeptide(L)'
;MKISPNNLKIFPNLPPEVLKIFTIFGENIRLVGGSVRDLILEKKVNDYDFACKFLPDEIQKILKAHNIKSIPTGLKYGTITAVINNKNFQITTLRKDENQQGRACDVNFVEDFYEDAKRRDFTINALYLDYLGDIHDYFNGIADLQDRKVRFILDAKTRIQEDYLRILRFFRFSCNYAYELDKEDLKACLEFKNSLKKLSKERVREEFLKIIFSENSAQIINILNLFKEQKIDEILWGSTIDIEAFKQFLNFEKYSENNDLKIIKIALIFLNLNLDIENLNTNFCLTKIEKKFLKNSLDLLKKYHDKNIDKIDINQIIVKHSKNFTLNFYIIFCCKNFLKISQNHLENIIKYITNLQVPNFLFKISDLEELNCPKNQLGSTLKALKIKWAQNNFELSHDDFLVEVKNVLK
;
A
#
# COMPACT_ATOMS: atom_id res chain seq x y z
N MET A 1 21.98 -17.79 -14.34
CA MET A 1 21.39 -18.68 -15.34
C MET A 1 20.96 -17.80 -16.51
N LYS A 2 21.55 -17.93 -17.69
CA LYS A 2 21.13 -17.15 -18.86
C LYS A 2 19.82 -17.76 -19.38
N ILE A 3 18.73 -17.05 -19.25
CA ILE A 3 17.44 -17.46 -19.80
C ILE A 3 17.49 -17.18 -21.31
N SER A 4 17.51 -18.23 -22.12
CA SER A 4 17.35 -18.08 -23.55
C SER A 4 15.89 -17.82 -23.87
N PRO A 5 15.53 -16.82 -24.69
CA PRO A 5 14.14 -16.53 -25.06
C PRO A 5 13.40 -17.76 -25.63
N ASN A 6 14.11 -18.65 -26.31
CA ASN A 6 13.54 -19.83 -26.96
C ASN A 6 13.37 -21.06 -26.06
N ASN A 7 13.75 -20.99 -24.75
CA ASN A 7 13.69 -22.13 -23.85
C ASN A 7 12.62 -22.00 -22.75
N LEU A 8 11.87 -20.91 -22.74
CA LEU A 8 10.79 -20.69 -21.75
C LEU A 8 9.54 -21.46 -22.18
N LYS A 9 9.44 -22.73 -21.80
CA LYS A 9 8.17 -23.49 -21.86
C LYS A 9 7.21 -22.97 -20.76
N ILE A 10 6.72 -21.75 -20.94
CA ILE A 10 5.80 -21.07 -20.00
C ILE A 10 4.38 -21.67 -20.09
N PHE A 11 4.02 -22.24 -21.23
CA PHE A 11 2.69 -22.78 -21.52
C PHE A 11 2.15 -23.82 -20.52
N PRO A 12 2.92 -24.78 -20.02
CA PRO A 12 2.39 -25.78 -19.07
C PRO A 12 1.88 -25.20 -17.77
N ASN A 13 2.31 -24.00 -17.40
CA ASN A 13 2.00 -23.34 -16.13
C ASN A 13 0.93 -22.25 -16.24
N LEU A 14 0.39 -22.01 -17.45
CA LEU A 14 -0.68 -21.02 -17.63
C LEU A 14 -2.05 -21.59 -17.19
N PRO A 15 -2.91 -20.79 -16.53
CA PRO A 15 -4.26 -21.21 -16.19
C PRO A 15 -5.08 -21.61 -17.41
N PRO A 16 -5.98 -22.60 -17.30
CA PRO A 16 -6.84 -23.03 -18.39
C PRO A 16 -7.66 -21.90 -19.01
N GLU A 17 -8.04 -20.90 -18.22
CA GLU A 17 -8.78 -19.72 -18.69
C GLU A 17 -7.94 -18.85 -19.64
N VAL A 18 -6.64 -18.71 -19.37
CA VAL A 18 -5.69 -17.99 -20.24
C VAL A 18 -5.51 -18.72 -21.56
N LEU A 19 -5.33 -20.05 -21.51
CA LEU A 19 -5.23 -20.89 -22.71
C LEU A 19 -6.52 -20.82 -23.55
N LYS A 20 -7.69 -20.78 -22.91
CA LYS A 20 -8.98 -20.59 -23.59
C LYS A 20 -9.02 -19.25 -24.34
N ILE A 21 -8.55 -18.17 -23.75
CA ILE A 21 -8.48 -16.85 -24.42
C ILE A 21 -7.55 -16.93 -25.63
N PHE A 22 -6.36 -17.53 -25.50
CA PHE A 22 -5.45 -17.74 -26.61
C PHE A 22 -6.08 -18.57 -27.75
N THR A 23 -6.81 -19.63 -27.41
CA THR A 23 -7.50 -20.47 -28.41
C THR A 23 -8.56 -19.67 -29.19
N ILE A 24 -9.27 -18.75 -28.52
CA ILE A 24 -10.34 -17.96 -29.14
C ILE A 24 -9.79 -16.88 -30.07
N PHE A 25 -8.73 -16.19 -29.66
CA PHE A 25 -8.22 -15.00 -30.36
C PHE A 25 -7.00 -15.28 -31.25
N GLY A 26 -6.30 -16.40 -31.05
CA GLY A 26 -5.14 -16.82 -31.84
C GLY A 26 -4.03 -15.76 -31.91
N GLU A 27 -3.51 -15.50 -33.08
CA GLU A 27 -2.42 -14.55 -33.34
C GLU A 27 -2.78 -13.08 -33.08
N ASN A 28 -4.08 -12.79 -32.90
CA ASN A 28 -4.55 -11.43 -32.71
C ASN A 28 -4.45 -10.95 -31.24
N ILE A 29 -4.02 -11.83 -30.32
CA ILE A 29 -3.93 -11.51 -28.91
C ILE A 29 -2.58 -11.96 -28.34
N ARG A 30 -2.07 -11.18 -27.38
CA ARG A 30 -0.90 -11.53 -26.57
C ARG A 30 -1.13 -11.19 -25.12
N LEU A 31 -0.63 -12.04 -24.23
CA LEU A 31 -0.49 -11.69 -22.82
C LEU A 31 0.59 -10.62 -22.69
N VAL A 32 0.47 -9.66 -21.77
CA VAL A 32 1.34 -8.50 -21.80
C VAL A 32 1.69 -7.94 -20.41
N GLY A 33 2.87 -7.32 -20.32
CA GLY A 33 3.24 -6.48 -19.19
C GLY A 33 3.63 -7.27 -17.94
N GLY A 34 3.01 -6.90 -16.80
CA GLY A 34 3.34 -7.49 -15.50
C GLY A 34 3.19 -8.99 -15.44
N SER A 35 2.17 -9.53 -16.09
CA SER A 35 1.93 -10.98 -16.14
C SER A 35 3.07 -11.73 -16.84
N VAL A 36 3.57 -11.23 -17.98
CA VAL A 36 4.69 -11.86 -18.70
C VAL A 36 5.98 -11.74 -17.91
N ARG A 37 6.27 -10.57 -17.36
CA ARG A 37 7.44 -10.35 -16.49
C ARG A 37 7.45 -11.31 -15.31
N ASP A 38 6.32 -11.45 -14.61
CA ASP A 38 6.23 -12.27 -13.40
C ASP A 38 6.29 -13.78 -13.75
N LEU A 39 5.77 -14.20 -14.89
CA LEU A 39 5.98 -15.56 -15.45
C LEU A 39 7.47 -15.84 -15.70
N ILE A 40 8.19 -14.91 -16.34
CA ILE A 40 9.64 -15.05 -16.59
C ILE A 40 10.44 -15.19 -15.29
N LEU A 41 10.00 -14.48 -14.24
CA LEU A 41 10.62 -14.51 -12.90
C LEU A 41 10.13 -15.67 -12.03
N GLU A 42 9.28 -16.56 -12.55
CA GLU A 42 8.65 -17.67 -11.82
C GLU A 42 7.89 -17.20 -10.55
N LYS A 43 7.40 -15.95 -10.61
CA LYS A 43 6.58 -15.38 -9.54
C LYS A 43 5.09 -15.71 -9.76
N LYS A 44 4.34 -15.67 -8.67
CA LYS A 44 2.87 -15.80 -8.74
C LYS A 44 2.27 -14.63 -9.53
N VAL A 45 1.57 -14.95 -10.61
CA VAL A 45 0.80 -13.96 -11.38
C VAL A 45 -0.60 -13.82 -10.76
N ASN A 46 -0.96 -12.59 -10.41
CA ASN A 46 -2.27 -12.30 -9.83
C ASN A 46 -3.28 -11.86 -10.89
N ASP A 47 -2.86 -11.04 -11.84
CA ASP A 47 -3.70 -10.47 -12.89
C ASP A 47 -3.12 -10.79 -14.27
N TYR A 48 -3.97 -11.20 -15.20
CA TYR A 48 -3.59 -11.52 -16.58
C TYR A 48 -4.18 -10.47 -17.52
N ASP A 49 -3.31 -9.60 -18.04
CA ASP A 49 -3.66 -8.55 -18.99
C ASP A 49 -3.29 -8.94 -20.40
N PHE A 50 -4.21 -8.74 -21.34
CA PHE A 50 -4.04 -9.03 -22.75
C PHE A 50 -4.05 -7.75 -23.60
N ALA A 51 -3.22 -7.74 -24.64
CA ALA A 51 -3.24 -6.78 -25.72
C ALA A 51 -3.78 -7.46 -26.98
N CYS A 52 -4.77 -6.84 -27.64
CA CYS A 52 -5.51 -7.46 -28.75
C CYS A 52 -5.60 -6.50 -29.95
N LYS A 53 -5.51 -7.03 -31.17
CA LYS A 53 -5.67 -6.24 -32.40
C LYS A 53 -7.11 -5.81 -32.66
N PHE A 54 -8.10 -6.56 -32.16
CA PHE A 54 -9.50 -6.28 -32.38
C PHE A 54 -10.00 -5.07 -31.59
N LEU A 55 -10.93 -4.34 -32.16
CA LEU A 55 -11.62 -3.23 -31.51
C LEU A 55 -12.53 -3.73 -30.36
N PRO A 56 -12.88 -2.88 -29.39
CA PRO A 56 -13.67 -3.31 -28.23
C PRO A 56 -14.99 -4.00 -28.57
N ASP A 57 -15.72 -3.51 -29.60
CA ASP A 57 -16.97 -4.10 -30.06
C ASP A 57 -16.78 -5.48 -30.69
N GLU A 58 -15.66 -5.68 -31.38
CA GLU A 58 -15.31 -6.97 -31.96
C GLU A 58 -14.93 -7.97 -30.88
N ILE A 59 -14.13 -7.54 -29.86
CA ILE A 59 -13.81 -8.34 -28.68
C ILE A 59 -15.08 -8.81 -27.99
N GLN A 60 -16.07 -7.92 -27.78
CA GLN A 60 -17.33 -8.29 -27.16
C GLN A 60 -18.14 -9.29 -28.00
N LYS A 61 -18.20 -9.11 -29.32
CA LYS A 61 -18.87 -10.05 -30.25
C LYS A 61 -18.23 -11.44 -30.19
N ILE A 62 -16.89 -11.52 -30.23
CA ILE A 62 -16.12 -12.76 -30.17
C ILE A 62 -16.39 -13.46 -28.82
N LEU A 63 -16.27 -12.77 -27.69
CA LEU A 63 -16.52 -13.34 -26.36
C LEU A 63 -17.96 -13.85 -26.24
N LYS A 64 -18.92 -13.12 -26.75
CA LYS A 64 -20.35 -13.54 -26.76
C LYS A 64 -20.58 -14.81 -27.58
N ALA A 65 -19.93 -14.91 -28.75
CA ALA A 65 -20.03 -16.11 -29.61
C ALA A 65 -19.49 -17.38 -28.90
N HIS A 66 -18.56 -17.22 -27.95
CA HIS A 66 -18.00 -18.31 -27.13
C HIS A 66 -18.65 -18.45 -25.75
N ASN A 67 -19.82 -17.83 -25.53
CA ASN A 67 -20.55 -17.84 -24.26
C ASN A 67 -19.72 -17.33 -23.06
N ILE A 68 -18.86 -16.35 -23.31
CA ILE A 68 -18.07 -15.69 -22.26
C ILE A 68 -18.71 -14.33 -21.94
N LYS A 69 -19.00 -14.11 -20.67
CA LYS A 69 -19.48 -12.81 -20.16
C LYS A 69 -18.40 -11.75 -20.33
N SER A 70 -18.75 -10.59 -20.89
CA SER A 70 -17.87 -9.44 -21.02
C SER A 70 -18.45 -8.21 -20.34
N ILE A 71 -17.57 -7.37 -19.77
CA ILE A 71 -17.93 -6.13 -19.08
C ILE A 71 -17.08 -5.00 -19.68
N PRO A 72 -17.66 -3.90 -20.17
CA PRO A 72 -16.91 -2.78 -20.72
C PRO A 72 -16.36 -1.87 -19.61
N THR A 73 -15.33 -2.34 -18.89
CA THR A 73 -14.77 -1.65 -17.72
C THR A 73 -13.95 -0.41 -18.05
N GLY A 74 -13.44 -0.30 -19.27
CA GLY A 74 -12.61 0.82 -19.72
C GLY A 74 -12.78 1.12 -21.20
N LEU A 75 -14.00 1.19 -21.71
CA LEU A 75 -14.31 1.32 -23.14
C LEU A 75 -13.61 2.52 -23.78
N LYS A 76 -13.55 3.67 -23.07
CA LYS A 76 -12.84 4.87 -23.52
C LYS A 76 -11.36 4.59 -23.84
N TYR A 77 -10.77 3.60 -23.16
CA TYR A 77 -9.36 3.23 -23.33
C TYR A 77 -9.19 1.89 -24.05
N GLY A 78 -10.24 1.37 -24.66
CA GLY A 78 -10.21 0.12 -25.42
C GLY A 78 -10.19 -1.15 -24.58
N THR A 79 -10.56 -1.11 -23.29
CA THR A 79 -10.47 -2.26 -22.38
C THR A 79 -11.83 -2.91 -22.15
N ILE A 80 -11.90 -4.23 -22.38
CA ILE A 80 -13.01 -5.14 -22.10
C ILE A 80 -12.54 -6.15 -21.07
N THR A 81 -13.33 -6.40 -20.02
CA THR A 81 -13.06 -7.46 -19.06
C THR A 81 -13.87 -8.72 -19.43
N ALA A 82 -13.17 -9.80 -19.79
CA ALA A 82 -13.76 -11.13 -19.92
C ALA A 82 -13.86 -11.80 -18.55
N VAL A 83 -15.01 -12.44 -18.26
CA VAL A 83 -15.23 -13.17 -16.99
C VAL A 83 -15.32 -14.65 -17.29
N ILE A 84 -14.34 -15.44 -16.84
CA ILE A 84 -14.25 -16.89 -17.02
C ILE A 84 -14.04 -17.53 -15.65
N ASN A 85 -14.89 -18.47 -15.26
CA ASN A 85 -14.81 -19.16 -13.96
C ASN A 85 -14.69 -18.20 -12.76
N ASN A 86 -15.47 -17.11 -12.75
CA ASN A 86 -15.44 -16.05 -11.74
C ASN A 86 -14.10 -15.31 -11.61
N LYS A 87 -13.21 -15.42 -12.61
CA LYS A 87 -11.97 -14.66 -12.72
C LYS A 87 -12.09 -13.62 -13.82
N ASN A 88 -11.45 -12.48 -13.61
CA ASN A 88 -11.46 -11.34 -14.54
C ASN A 88 -10.17 -11.32 -15.36
N PHE A 89 -10.31 -11.13 -16.67
CA PHE A 89 -9.20 -11.01 -17.63
C PHE A 89 -9.40 -9.73 -18.43
N GLN A 90 -8.44 -8.80 -18.35
CA GLN A 90 -8.53 -7.55 -19.08
C GLN A 90 -7.97 -7.73 -20.49
N ILE A 91 -8.79 -7.44 -21.49
CA ILE A 91 -8.40 -7.47 -22.91
C ILE A 91 -8.47 -6.03 -23.42
N THR A 92 -7.30 -5.47 -23.76
CA THR A 92 -7.18 -4.07 -24.20
C THR A 92 -6.79 -4.07 -25.68
N THR A 93 -7.54 -3.34 -26.50
CA THR A 93 -7.20 -3.07 -27.89
C THR A 93 -5.85 -2.39 -27.99
N LEU A 94 -4.99 -2.82 -28.94
CA LEU A 94 -3.72 -2.16 -29.21
C LEU A 94 -3.94 -0.68 -29.51
N ARG A 95 -3.14 0.18 -28.90
CA ARG A 95 -3.33 1.60 -29.03
C ARG A 95 -2.04 2.39 -28.92
N LYS A 96 -2.08 3.59 -29.46
CA LYS A 96 -1.13 4.66 -29.24
C LYS A 96 -1.82 5.77 -28.45
N ASP A 97 -1.17 6.23 -27.40
CA ASP A 97 -1.68 7.33 -26.60
C ASP A 97 -1.15 8.65 -27.21
N GLU A 98 -2.04 9.58 -27.58
CA GLU A 98 -1.71 10.90 -28.12
C GLU A 98 -2.16 11.98 -27.16
N ASN A 99 -1.52 13.15 -27.21
CA ASN A 99 -1.83 14.31 -26.36
C ASN A 99 -1.90 13.96 -24.87
N GLN A 100 -1.00 13.06 -24.42
CA GLN A 100 -1.06 12.51 -23.07
C GLN A 100 -0.79 13.62 -22.03
N GLN A 101 -1.74 13.83 -21.11
CA GLN A 101 -1.62 14.69 -19.94
C GLN A 101 -2.05 13.88 -18.69
N GLY A 102 -1.11 13.18 -18.10
CA GLY A 102 -1.38 12.28 -16.99
C GLY A 102 -2.23 11.07 -17.39
N ARG A 103 -3.49 10.96 -16.90
CA ARG A 103 -4.45 9.92 -17.32
C ARG A 103 -5.28 10.30 -18.56
N ALA A 104 -5.39 11.58 -18.86
CA ALA A 104 -6.12 12.03 -20.04
C ALA A 104 -5.21 11.85 -21.24
N CYS A 105 -5.67 11.07 -22.20
CA CYS A 105 -5.03 10.90 -23.51
C CYS A 105 -6.12 10.68 -24.55
N ASP A 106 -5.83 11.09 -25.75
CA ASP A 106 -6.57 10.66 -26.92
C ASP A 106 -6.03 9.27 -27.31
N VAL A 107 -6.95 8.34 -27.53
CA VAL A 107 -6.61 6.95 -27.84
C VAL A 107 -6.78 6.72 -29.34
N ASN A 108 -5.69 6.42 -30.02
CA ASN A 108 -5.71 5.92 -31.40
C ASN A 108 -5.45 4.44 -31.39
N PHE A 109 -6.40 3.63 -31.86
CA PHE A 109 -6.24 2.21 -31.99
C PHE A 109 -5.28 1.89 -33.14
N VAL A 110 -4.40 0.90 -32.90
CA VAL A 110 -3.37 0.45 -33.86
C VAL A 110 -3.43 -1.08 -34.01
N GLU A 111 -2.79 -1.61 -35.04
CA GLU A 111 -2.74 -3.06 -35.26
C GLU A 111 -1.36 -3.67 -34.90
N ASP A 112 -0.38 -2.82 -34.63
CA ASP A 112 0.99 -3.23 -34.35
C ASP A 112 1.29 -3.26 -32.85
N PHE A 113 1.71 -4.43 -32.36
CA PHE A 113 2.16 -4.63 -30.98
C PHE A 113 3.37 -3.77 -30.60
N TYR A 114 4.25 -3.47 -31.57
CA TYR A 114 5.39 -2.58 -31.32
C TYR A 114 4.95 -1.15 -30.98
N GLU A 115 3.94 -0.63 -31.67
CA GLU A 115 3.39 0.69 -31.37
C GLU A 115 2.69 0.72 -30.00
N ASP A 116 1.96 -0.34 -29.60
CA ASP A 116 1.41 -0.47 -28.23
C ASP A 116 2.53 -0.57 -27.19
N ALA A 117 3.64 -1.24 -27.50
CA ALA A 117 4.77 -1.36 -26.58
C ALA A 117 5.46 -0.01 -26.31
N LYS A 118 5.56 0.86 -27.30
CA LYS A 118 6.17 2.20 -27.16
C LYS A 118 5.48 3.08 -26.12
N ARG A 119 4.17 2.98 -25.94
CA ARG A 119 3.44 3.80 -24.98
C ARG A 119 3.63 3.36 -23.52
N ARG A 120 4.20 2.17 -23.27
CA ARG A 120 4.39 1.63 -21.93
C ARG A 120 5.51 2.38 -21.19
N ASP A 121 5.59 2.18 -19.88
CA ASP A 121 6.52 2.91 -19.02
C ASP A 121 7.95 2.32 -19.07
N PHE A 122 8.11 1.03 -18.76
CA PHE A 122 9.41 0.39 -18.57
C PHE A 122 9.61 -0.79 -19.52
N THR A 123 10.86 -1.04 -19.88
CA THR A 123 11.27 -2.16 -20.74
C THR A 123 10.73 -3.49 -20.22
N ILE A 124 10.85 -3.75 -18.91
CA ILE A 124 10.38 -4.95 -18.22
C ILE A 124 8.84 -5.11 -18.20
N ASN A 125 8.10 -4.07 -18.54
CA ASN A 125 6.64 -4.07 -18.62
C ASN A 125 6.14 -4.06 -20.09
N ALA A 126 7.04 -4.12 -21.06
CA ALA A 126 6.73 -4.15 -22.50
C ALA A 126 7.04 -5.51 -23.15
N LEU A 127 6.89 -6.56 -22.37
CA LEU A 127 7.05 -7.94 -22.78
C LEU A 127 5.70 -8.52 -23.18
N TYR A 128 5.64 -9.25 -24.29
CA TYR A 128 4.43 -9.89 -24.79
C TYR A 128 4.67 -11.38 -24.97
N LEU A 129 3.69 -12.20 -24.59
CA LEU A 129 3.70 -13.64 -24.82
C LEU A 129 2.55 -14.00 -25.75
N ASP A 130 2.84 -14.67 -26.85
CA ASP A 130 1.82 -15.10 -27.79
C ASP A 130 1.26 -16.50 -27.48
N TYR A 131 0.29 -16.93 -28.29
CA TYR A 131 -0.41 -18.20 -28.15
C TYR A 131 0.46 -19.42 -28.47
N LEU A 132 1.62 -19.24 -29.16
CA LEU A 132 2.61 -20.28 -29.42
C LEU A 132 3.61 -20.44 -28.29
N GLY A 133 3.65 -19.50 -27.35
CA GLY A 133 4.59 -19.47 -26.23
C GLY A 133 5.86 -18.68 -26.52
N ASP A 134 5.89 -17.91 -27.62
CA ASP A 134 7.03 -17.07 -27.95
C ASP A 134 6.90 -15.70 -27.25
N ILE A 135 8.04 -15.26 -26.70
CA ILE A 135 8.12 -13.94 -26.05
C ILE A 135 8.62 -12.92 -27.06
N HIS A 136 7.84 -11.86 -27.22
CA HIS A 136 8.22 -10.72 -28.04
C HIS A 136 8.72 -9.59 -27.13
N ASP A 137 10.00 -9.28 -27.27
CA ASP A 137 10.70 -8.24 -26.49
C ASP A 137 11.24 -7.18 -27.45
N TYR A 138 10.57 -6.04 -27.48
CA TYR A 138 10.90 -4.95 -28.39
C TYR A 138 11.94 -3.97 -27.85
N PHE A 139 12.20 -3.99 -26.54
CA PHE A 139 13.02 -2.98 -25.85
C PHE A 139 14.04 -3.58 -24.89
N ASN A 140 14.45 -4.83 -25.11
CA ASN A 140 15.43 -5.55 -24.29
C ASN A 140 15.01 -5.71 -22.80
N GLY A 141 13.71 -5.83 -22.54
CA GLY A 141 13.19 -6.01 -21.18
C GLY A 141 13.62 -7.31 -20.51
N ILE A 142 13.86 -8.39 -21.29
CA ILE A 142 14.40 -9.65 -20.77
C ILE A 142 15.82 -9.46 -20.23
N ALA A 143 16.67 -8.75 -20.99
CA ALA A 143 18.04 -8.46 -20.55
C ALA A 143 18.02 -7.58 -19.28
N ASP A 144 17.14 -6.58 -19.23
CA ASP A 144 16.97 -5.76 -18.05
C ASP A 144 16.49 -6.55 -16.80
N LEU A 145 15.59 -7.52 -17.00
CA LEU A 145 15.17 -8.42 -15.90
C LEU A 145 16.32 -9.29 -15.40
N GLN A 146 17.14 -9.83 -16.29
CA GLN A 146 18.31 -10.64 -15.94
C GLN A 146 19.36 -9.83 -15.18
N ASP A 147 19.60 -8.61 -15.62
CA ASP A 147 20.53 -7.66 -15.02
C ASP A 147 19.97 -6.97 -13.78
N ARG A 148 18.72 -7.26 -13.42
CA ARG A 148 18.02 -6.57 -12.32
C ARG A 148 18.05 -5.05 -12.48
N LYS A 149 17.64 -4.58 -13.65
CA LYS A 149 17.52 -3.16 -13.98
C LYS A 149 16.07 -2.80 -14.31
N VAL A 150 15.70 -1.58 -13.97
CA VAL A 150 14.44 -0.96 -14.38
C VAL A 150 14.77 0.29 -15.17
N ARG A 151 14.40 0.31 -16.45
CA ARG A 151 14.68 1.41 -17.37
C ARG A 151 13.44 1.83 -18.12
N PHE A 152 13.31 3.13 -18.35
CA PHE A 152 12.25 3.66 -19.20
C PHE A 152 12.39 3.16 -20.64
N ILE A 153 11.26 3.03 -21.33
CA ILE A 153 11.25 2.76 -22.77
C ILE A 153 11.62 4.05 -23.49
N LEU A 154 12.60 3.96 -24.40
CA LEU A 154 13.11 5.10 -25.17
C LEU A 154 13.68 6.21 -24.24
N ASP A 155 13.27 7.47 -24.45
CA ASP A 155 13.77 8.60 -23.69
C ASP A 155 12.99 8.81 -22.39
N ALA A 156 13.68 8.72 -21.25
CA ALA A 156 13.10 8.86 -19.91
C ALA A 156 12.40 10.20 -19.71
N LYS A 157 12.98 11.31 -20.20
CA LYS A 157 12.39 12.64 -20.02
C LYS A 157 11.06 12.75 -20.72
N THR A 158 10.98 12.29 -21.95
CA THR A 158 9.72 12.25 -22.72
C THR A 158 8.66 11.39 -21.99
N ARG A 159 9.04 10.19 -21.52
CA ARG A 159 8.13 9.31 -20.79
C ARG A 159 7.59 9.95 -19.49
N ILE A 160 8.44 10.65 -18.74
CA ILE A 160 8.07 11.34 -17.52
C ILE A 160 7.14 12.52 -17.81
N GLN A 161 7.40 13.28 -18.87
CA GLN A 161 6.58 14.45 -19.23
C GLN A 161 5.15 14.06 -19.65
N GLU A 162 4.95 12.89 -20.24
CA GLU A 162 3.64 12.36 -20.57
C GLU A 162 2.79 12.07 -19.31
N ASP A 163 3.39 11.51 -18.26
CA ASP A 163 2.75 11.28 -16.96
C ASP A 163 3.78 11.30 -15.82
N TYR A 164 3.80 12.37 -15.04
CA TYR A 164 4.71 12.53 -13.92
C TYR A 164 4.59 11.43 -12.85
N LEU A 165 3.48 10.66 -12.81
CA LEU A 165 3.38 9.50 -11.93
C LEU A 165 4.44 8.43 -12.23
N ARG A 166 4.97 8.41 -13.45
CA ARG A 166 6.03 7.49 -13.84
C ARG A 166 7.30 7.65 -12.99
N ILE A 167 7.51 8.82 -12.37
CA ILE A 167 8.59 9.03 -11.38
C ILE A 167 8.38 8.10 -10.18
N LEU A 168 7.19 8.10 -9.57
CA LEU A 168 6.90 7.22 -8.44
C LEU A 168 6.85 5.75 -8.85
N ARG A 169 6.38 5.47 -10.06
CA ARG A 169 6.40 4.12 -10.64
C ARG A 169 7.83 3.61 -10.83
N PHE A 170 8.77 4.47 -11.28
CA PHE A 170 10.20 4.11 -11.39
C PHE A 170 10.74 3.66 -10.04
N PHE A 171 10.52 4.40 -8.97
CA PHE A 171 10.93 4.00 -7.62
C PHE A 171 10.26 2.69 -7.18
N ARG A 172 8.96 2.53 -7.43
CA ARG A 172 8.24 1.30 -7.09
C ARG A 172 8.78 0.08 -7.83
N PHE A 173 8.95 0.18 -9.14
CA PHE A 173 9.46 -0.96 -9.92
C PHE A 173 10.91 -1.25 -9.59
N SER A 174 11.75 -0.23 -9.39
CA SER A 174 13.12 -0.42 -8.93
C SER A 174 13.20 -1.10 -7.57
N CYS A 175 12.30 -0.76 -6.65
CA CYS A 175 12.21 -1.42 -5.35
C CYS A 175 11.98 -2.93 -5.46
N ASN A 176 11.17 -3.37 -6.44
CA ASN A 176 10.77 -4.77 -6.58
C ASN A 176 11.66 -5.58 -7.52
N TYR A 177 12.31 -4.94 -8.50
CA TYR A 177 12.95 -5.64 -9.61
C TYR A 177 14.41 -5.23 -9.87
N ALA A 178 14.93 -4.16 -9.25
CA ALA A 178 16.28 -3.70 -9.47
C ALA A 178 17.20 -3.95 -8.26
N TYR A 179 18.50 -4.13 -8.52
CA TYR A 179 19.53 -4.09 -7.47
C TYR A 179 19.84 -2.66 -7.04
N GLU A 180 19.88 -1.74 -8.00
CA GLU A 180 20.13 -0.32 -7.81
C GLU A 180 19.30 0.52 -8.80
N LEU A 181 19.15 1.80 -8.54
CA LEU A 181 18.46 2.72 -9.42
C LEU A 181 19.34 3.00 -10.65
N ASP A 182 18.76 2.90 -11.86
CA ASP A 182 19.46 3.33 -13.07
C ASP A 182 19.80 4.82 -12.99
N LYS A 183 21.06 5.18 -13.23
CA LYS A 183 21.59 6.52 -12.97
C LYS A 183 21.00 7.59 -13.88
N GLU A 184 20.84 7.27 -15.17
CA GLU A 184 20.31 8.20 -16.17
C GLU A 184 18.81 8.43 -15.96
N ASP A 185 18.06 7.36 -15.72
CA ASP A 185 16.62 7.43 -15.43
C ASP A 185 16.36 8.15 -14.10
N LEU A 186 17.19 7.91 -13.09
CA LEU A 186 17.10 8.63 -11.81
C LEU A 186 17.33 10.12 -12.02
N LYS A 187 18.36 10.51 -12.81
CA LYS A 187 18.63 11.91 -13.13
C LYS A 187 17.43 12.58 -13.79
N ALA A 188 16.79 11.91 -14.75
CA ALA A 188 15.56 12.40 -15.36
C ALA A 188 14.41 12.54 -14.34
N CYS A 189 14.21 11.55 -13.46
CA CYS A 189 13.21 11.62 -12.39
C CYS A 189 13.42 12.81 -11.46
N LEU A 190 14.67 13.08 -11.07
CA LEU A 190 15.01 14.18 -10.17
C LEU A 190 14.85 15.55 -10.85
N GLU A 191 15.12 15.65 -12.15
CA GLU A 191 14.89 16.87 -12.94
C GLU A 191 13.40 17.28 -12.90
N PHE A 192 12.50 16.33 -12.98
CA PHE A 192 11.06 16.59 -12.99
C PHE A 192 10.36 16.42 -11.64
N LYS A 193 11.07 16.19 -10.53
CA LYS A 193 10.48 15.93 -9.20
C LYS A 193 9.44 16.98 -8.75
N ASN A 194 9.64 18.26 -9.08
CA ASN A 194 8.72 19.32 -8.72
C ASN A 194 7.35 19.20 -9.41
N SER A 195 7.28 18.50 -10.54
CA SER A 195 6.03 18.24 -11.25
C SER A 195 5.15 17.20 -10.56
N LEU A 196 5.66 16.49 -9.54
CA LEU A 196 4.87 15.61 -8.68
C LEU A 196 3.72 16.36 -7.98
N LYS A 197 3.86 17.67 -7.73
CA LYS A 197 2.80 18.53 -7.17
C LYS A 197 1.55 18.60 -8.05
N LYS A 198 1.67 18.33 -9.37
CA LYS A 198 0.56 18.36 -10.33
C LYS A 198 -0.31 17.09 -10.29
N LEU A 199 0.15 16.04 -9.62
CA LEU A 199 -0.56 14.77 -9.54
C LEU A 199 -1.70 14.82 -8.53
N SER A 200 -2.75 14.03 -8.78
CA SER A 200 -3.79 13.80 -7.77
C SER A 200 -3.21 13.05 -6.57
N LYS A 201 -3.63 13.45 -5.38
CA LYS A 201 -3.09 12.91 -4.12
C LYS A 201 -3.36 11.42 -3.96
N GLU A 202 -4.49 10.96 -4.49
CA GLU A 202 -4.88 9.56 -4.49
C GLU A 202 -3.89 8.70 -5.30
N ARG A 203 -3.50 9.15 -6.51
CA ARG A 203 -2.51 8.43 -7.34
C ARG A 203 -1.14 8.37 -6.66
N VAL A 204 -0.70 9.49 -6.09
CA VAL A 204 0.56 9.56 -5.32
C VAL A 204 0.53 8.58 -4.16
N ARG A 205 -0.56 8.60 -3.37
CA ARG A 205 -0.74 7.69 -2.24
C ARG A 205 -0.70 6.22 -2.65
N GLU A 206 -1.44 5.86 -3.70
CA GLU A 206 -1.48 4.48 -4.20
C GLU A 206 -0.08 3.95 -4.59
N GLU A 207 0.69 4.74 -5.33
CA GLU A 207 2.04 4.35 -5.73
C GLU A 207 3.00 4.31 -4.53
N PHE A 208 2.90 5.28 -3.61
CA PHE A 208 3.73 5.30 -2.41
C PHE A 208 3.44 4.11 -1.48
N LEU A 209 2.17 3.76 -1.29
CA LEU A 209 1.82 2.56 -0.52
C LEU A 209 2.44 1.30 -1.15
N LYS A 210 2.41 1.18 -2.48
CA LYS A 210 3.06 0.04 -3.17
C LYS A 210 4.58 0.02 -2.98
N ILE A 211 5.24 1.18 -2.81
CA ILE A 211 6.68 1.25 -2.45
C ILE A 211 6.89 0.68 -1.05
N ILE A 212 6.19 1.18 -0.04
CA ILE A 212 6.42 0.77 1.36
C ILE A 212 5.91 -0.64 1.68
N PHE A 213 5.16 -1.27 0.76
CA PHE A 213 4.74 -2.67 0.82
C PHE A 213 5.55 -3.59 -0.11
N SER A 214 6.61 -3.10 -0.72
CA SER A 214 7.53 -3.94 -1.48
C SER A 214 8.22 -4.97 -0.58
N GLU A 215 8.63 -6.09 -1.15
CA GLU A 215 9.28 -7.18 -0.40
C GLU A 215 10.74 -6.83 -0.03
N ASN A 216 11.39 -5.97 -0.81
CA ASN A 216 12.79 -5.61 -0.59
C ASN A 216 12.94 -4.45 0.39
N SER A 217 13.03 -4.78 1.66
CA SER A 217 13.16 -3.79 2.75
C SER A 217 14.37 -2.87 2.60
N ALA A 218 15.51 -3.37 2.12
CA ALA A 218 16.71 -2.56 1.91
C ALA A 218 16.48 -1.48 0.85
N GLN A 219 15.82 -1.84 -0.26
CA GLN A 219 15.50 -0.89 -1.32
C GLN A 219 14.43 0.12 -0.88
N ILE A 220 13.46 -0.27 -0.06
CA ILE A 220 12.50 0.68 0.53
C ILE A 220 13.26 1.76 1.30
N ILE A 221 14.19 1.36 2.17
CA ILE A 221 14.98 2.29 2.98
C ILE A 221 15.82 3.22 2.08
N ASN A 222 16.47 2.67 1.05
CA ASN A 222 17.27 3.48 0.10
C ASN A 222 16.41 4.53 -0.60
N ILE A 223 15.21 4.15 -1.07
CA ILE A 223 14.29 5.05 -1.75
C ILE A 223 13.74 6.12 -0.79
N LEU A 224 13.39 5.75 0.45
CA LEU A 224 12.93 6.71 1.45
C LEU A 224 14.04 7.71 1.83
N ASN A 225 15.31 7.26 1.98
CA ASN A 225 16.45 8.15 2.19
C ASN A 225 16.60 9.12 1.03
N LEU A 226 16.53 8.63 -0.21
CA LEU A 226 16.59 9.47 -1.41
C LEU A 226 15.44 10.51 -1.43
N PHE A 227 14.22 10.11 -1.05
CA PHE A 227 13.09 11.04 -0.97
C PHE A 227 13.37 12.17 0.00
N LYS A 228 13.94 11.88 1.16
CA LYS A 228 14.33 12.88 2.16
C LYS A 228 15.47 13.76 1.68
N GLU A 229 16.56 13.19 1.16
CA GLU A 229 17.72 13.93 0.63
C GLU A 229 17.34 14.87 -0.52
N GLN A 230 16.45 14.40 -1.40
CA GLN A 230 15.99 15.16 -2.55
C GLN A 230 14.75 16.00 -2.28
N LYS A 231 14.27 16.05 -1.02
CA LYS A 231 13.05 16.78 -0.57
C LYS A 231 11.77 16.38 -1.34
N ILE A 232 11.72 15.14 -1.81
CA ILE A 232 10.53 14.61 -2.50
C ILE A 232 9.38 14.46 -1.52
N ASP A 233 9.65 14.08 -0.29
CA ASP A 233 8.68 13.98 0.82
C ASP A 233 8.03 15.33 1.13
N GLU A 234 8.80 16.41 1.19
CA GLU A 234 8.27 17.78 1.35
C GLU A 234 7.41 18.20 0.14
N ILE A 235 7.84 17.84 -1.08
CA ILE A 235 7.09 18.10 -2.32
C ILE A 235 5.72 17.40 -2.31
N LEU A 236 5.68 16.15 -1.85
CA LEU A 236 4.49 15.32 -1.88
C LEU A 236 3.54 15.61 -0.72
N TRP A 237 4.07 15.77 0.50
CA TRP A 237 3.25 15.79 1.72
C TRP A 237 3.41 17.06 2.57
N GLY A 238 4.34 17.95 2.23
CA GLY A 238 4.61 19.16 3.01
C GLY A 238 5.25 18.88 4.37
N SER A 239 5.81 17.67 4.57
CA SER A 239 6.47 17.25 5.82
C SER A 239 7.55 16.23 5.54
N THR A 240 8.56 16.19 6.40
CA THR A 240 9.61 15.17 6.37
C THR A 240 9.13 13.85 6.93
N ILE A 241 9.60 12.74 6.33
CA ILE A 241 9.32 11.37 6.77
C ILE A 241 10.33 10.89 7.83
N ASP A 242 9.85 10.01 8.72
CA ASP A 242 10.67 9.35 9.74
C ASP A 242 11.11 7.96 9.26
N ILE A 243 12.34 7.87 8.77
CA ILE A 243 12.86 6.62 8.20
C ILE A 243 13.40 5.71 9.29
N GLU A 244 13.92 6.26 10.38
CA GLU A 244 14.53 5.45 11.42
C GLU A 244 13.52 4.58 12.16
N ALA A 245 12.37 5.13 12.51
CA ALA A 245 11.28 4.34 13.10
C ALA A 245 10.79 3.24 12.14
N PHE A 246 10.70 3.53 10.84
CA PHE A 246 10.33 2.54 9.83
C PHE A 246 11.36 1.42 9.73
N LYS A 247 12.65 1.74 9.77
CA LYS A 247 13.77 0.78 9.74
C LYS A 247 13.74 -0.15 10.96
N GLN A 248 13.50 0.41 12.16
CA GLN A 248 13.36 -0.39 13.37
C GLN A 248 12.17 -1.35 13.30
N PHE A 249 11.08 -0.94 12.67
CA PHE A 249 9.89 -1.78 12.51
C PHE A 249 10.16 -3.09 11.77
N LEU A 250 11.09 -3.13 10.82
CA LEU A 250 11.43 -4.36 10.10
C LEU A 250 11.85 -5.50 11.04
N ASN A 251 12.40 -5.17 12.22
CA ASN A 251 12.74 -6.15 13.26
C ASN A 251 11.50 -6.63 14.04
N PHE A 252 10.41 -5.90 13.99
CA PHE A 252 9.20 -6.13 14.79
C PHE A 252 7.97 -6.46 13.95
N GLU A 253 8.07 -6.49 12.62
CA GLU A 253 6.95 -6.75 11.70
C GLU A 253 6.22 -8.06 12.01
N LYS A 254 6.92 -9.08 12.51
CA LYS A 254 6.38 -10.37 12.94
C LYS A 254 5.32 -10.29 14.06
N TYR A 255 5.27 -9.18 14.81
CA TYR A 255 4.30 -8.98 15.91
C TYR A 255 3.02 -8.26 15.47
N SER A 256 2.94 -7.80 14.23
CA SER A 256 1.77 -7.12 13.69
C SER A 256 0.91 -8.08 12.86
N GLU A 257 -0.41 -7.96 12.99
CA GLU A 257 -1.34 -8.68 12.14
C GLU A 257 -1.37 -8.07 10.73
N ASN A 258 -1.51 -8.90 9.70
CA ASN A 258 -1.49 -8.44 8.31
C ASN A 258 -2.49 -7.31 8.02
N ASN A 259 -3.66 -7.32 8.68
CA ASN A 259 -4.70 -6.32 8.46
C ASN A 259 -4.32 -4.91 8.96
N ASP A 260 -3.38 -4.81 9.90
CA ASP A 260 -2.98 -3.54 10.54
C ASP A 260 -1.66 -2.99 9.99
N LEU A 261 -0.91 -3.78 9.23
CA LEU A 261 0.38 -3.38 8.67
C LEU A 261 0.33 -2.01 7.96
N LYS A 262 -0.76 -1.75 7.24
CA LYS A 262 -0.92 -0.49 6.50
C LYS A 262 -0.93 0.72 7.42
N ILE A 263 -1.72 0.68 8.48
CA ILE A 263 -1.85 1.81 9.39
C ILE A 263 -0.58 2.00 10.22
N ILE A 264 0.08 0.90 10.58
CA ILE A 264 1.37 0.93 11.29
C ILE A 264 2.45 1.57 10.40
N LYS A 265 2.63 1.10 9.16
CA LYS A 265 3.62 1.65 8.22
C LYS A 265 3.39 3.14 7.94
N ILE A 266 2.14 3.57 7.76
CA ILE A 266 1.79 4.99 7.61
C ILE A 266 2.19 5.78 8.88
N ALA A 267 1.84 5.29 10.06
CA ALA A 267 2.15 5.96 11.30
C ALA A 267 3.66 6.05 11.59
N LEU A 268 4.41 5.00 11.29
CA LEU A 268 5.87 5.01 11.44
C LEU A 268 6.54 6.10 10.61
N ILE A 269 6.07 6.28 9.38
CA ILE A 269 6.63 7.25 8.44
C ILE A 269 6.26 8.69 8.79
N PHE A 270 5.01 8.96 9.17
CA PHE A 270 4.51 10.33 9.32
C PHE A 270 4.35 10.81 10.75
N LEU A 271 4.11 9.90 11.71
CA LEU A 271 3.79 10.28 13.08
C LEU A 271 5.03 10.81 13.81
N ASN A 272 5.02 12.09 14.17
CA ASN A 272 5.99 12.77 15.02
C ASN A 272 5.26 13.78 15.92
N LEU A 273 5.94 14.33 16.92
CA LEU A 273 5.32 15.22 17.92
C LEU A 273 4.73 16.53 17.34
N ASN A 274 5.25 16.95 16.17
CA ASN A 274 4.84 18.17 15.48
C ASN A 274 3.94 17.90 14.28
N LEU A 275 3.41 16.66 14.12
CA LEU A 275 2.60 16.30 12.98
C LEU A 275 1.33 17.15 12.91
N ASP A 276 1.17 17.88 11.82
CA ASP A 276 -0.11 18.47 11.42
C ASP A 276 -0.92 17.43 10.63
N ILE A 277 -1.89 16.82 11.33
CA ILE A 277 -2.72 15.75 10.76
C ILE A 277 -3.66 16.28 9.67
N GLU A 278 -4.10 17.54 9.76
CA GLU A 278 -4.98 18.12 8.74
C GLU A 278 -4.21 18.38 7.45
N ASN A 279 -2.98 18.94 7.57
CA ASN A 279 -2.10 19.09 6.42
C ASN A 279 -1.74 17.74 5.80
N LEU A 280 -1.39 16.73 6.60
CA LEU A 280 -1.14 15.39 6.09
C LEU A 280 -2.39 14.80 5.41
N ASN A 281 -3.56 14.96 6.00
CA ASN A 281 -4.81 14.49 5.40
C ASN A 281 -5.08 15.11 4.03
N THR A 282 -4.85 16.40 3.90
CA THR A 282 -4.99 17.13 2.63
C THR A 282 -4.03 16.61 1.55
N ASN A 283 -2.80 16.24 1.93
CA ASN A 283 -1.76 15.83 0.98
C ASN A 283 -1.66 14.31 0.78
N PHE A 284 -2.12 13.49 1.73
CA PHE A 284 -2.03 12.03 1.69
C PHE A 284 -3.39 11.32 1.61
N CYS A 285 -4.51 12.05 1.65
CA CYS A 285 -5.88 11.48 1.57
C CYS A 285 -6.11 10.35 2.58
N LEU A 286 -5.92 10.64 3.87
CA LEU A 286 -6.14 9.66 4.94
C LEU A 286 -7.60 9.17 4.98
N THR A 287 -7.80 7.89 5.19
CA THR A 287 -9.13 7.36 5.53
C THR A 287 -9.55 7.85 6.93
N LYS A 288 -10.86 7.80 7.22
CA LYS A 288 -11.38 8.15 8.57
C LYS A 288 -10.72 7.33 9.69
N ILE A 289 -10.44 6.06 9.41
CA ILE A 289 -9.80 5.14 10.37
C ILE A 289 -8.34 5.55 10.59
N GLU A 290 -7.58 5.79 9.53
CA GLU A 290 -6.17 6.21 9.59
C GLU A 290 -6.04 7.56 10.32
N LYS A 291 -6.88 8.53 9.98
CA LYS A 291 -6.90 9.85 10.64
C LYS A 291 -7.16 9.74 12.13
N LYS A 292 -8.17 8.95 12.54
CA LYS A 292 -8.50 8.69 13.95
C LYS A 292 -7.36 8.00 14.68
N PHE A 293 -6.74 6.99 14.04
CA PHE A 293 -5.60 6.27 14.61
C PHE A 293 -4.41 7.20 14.84
N LEU A 294 -4.01 7.99 13.84
CA LEU A 294 -2.90 8.94 13.94
C LEU A 294 -3.14 9.98 15.03
N LYS A 295 -4.37 10.53 15.12
CA LYS A 295 -4.74 11.51 16.15
C LYS A 295 -4.58 10.92 17.55
N ASN A 296 -5.18 9.75 17.80
CA ASN A 296 -5.09 9.10 19.10
C ASN A 296 -3.63 8.71 19.45
N SER A 297 -2.87 8.25 18.46
CA SER A 297 -1.46 7.90 18.64
C SER A 297 -0.60 9.12 18.92
N LEU A 298 -0.87 10.27 18.29
CA LEU A 298 -0.17 11.53 18.55
C LEU A 298 -0.41 12.03 19.98
N ASP A 299 -1.65 11.97 20.46
CA ASP A 299 -2.01 12.35 21.82
C ASP A 299 -1.26 11.48 22.84
N LEU A 300 -1.17 10.18 22.58
CA LEU A 300 -0.43 9.26 23.45
C LEU A 300 1.09 9.46 23.36
N LEU A 301 1.65 9.71 22.16
CA LEU A 301 3.07 10.04 22.02
C LEU A 301 3.45 11.29 22.80
N LYS A 302 2.63 12.33 22.76
CA LYS A 302 2.82 13.55 23.56
C LYS A 302 2.76 13.28 25.07
N LYS A 303 1.81 12.41 25.49
CA LYS A 303 1.68 12.02 26.91
C LYS A 303 2.87 11.24 27.44
N TYR A 304 3.46 10.36 26.60
CA TYR A 304 4.50 9.42 27.00
C TYR A 304 5.89 9.73 26.41
N HIS A 305 6.09 10.94 25.86
CA HIS A 305 7.31 11.33 25.15
C HIS A 305 8.61 10.99 25.90
N ASP A 306 8.65 11.25 27.22
CA ASP A 306 9.85 11.03 28.06
C ASP A 306 9.65 9.93 29.12
N LYS A 307 8.64 9.06 28.94
CA LYS A 307 8.27 8.04 29.92
C LYS A 307 8.27 6.65 29.25
N ASN A 308 8.62 5.65 30.04
CA ASN A 308 8.32 4.28 29.67
C ASN A 308 6.83 4.00 29.92
N ILE A 309 6.23 3.19 29.03
CA ILE A 309 4.86 2.71 29.16
C ILE A 309 4.90 1.40 29.93
N ASP A 310 4.30 1.36 31.10
CA ASP A 310 4.17 0.16 31.94
C ASP A 310 2.83 -0.58 31.71
N LYS A 311 2.61 -1.67 32.45
CA LYS A 311 1.38 -2.46 32.35
C LYS A 311 0.13 -1.68 32.76
N ILE A 312 0.23 -0.79 33.74
CA ILE A 312 -0.88 0.04 34.20
C ILE A 312 -1.27 1.04 33.11
N ASP A 313 -0.29 1.67 32.48
CA ASP A 313 -0.52 2.54 31.33
C ASP A 313 -1.19 1.78 30.17
N ILE A 314 -0.70 0.56 29.88
CA ILE A 314 -1.28 -0.31 28.83
C ILE A 314 -2.76 -0.59 29.14
N ASN A 315 -3.10 -0.94 30.37
CA ASN A 315 -4.48 -1.19 30.78
C ASN A 315 -5.40 0.02 30.54
N GLN A 316 -4.93 1.22 30.87
CA GLN A 316 -5.66 2.47 30.62
C GLN A 316 -5.85 2.74 29.13
N ILE A 317 -4.83 2.49 28.30
CA ILE A 317 -4.91 2.68 26.84
C ILE A 317 -5.91 1.67 26.24
N ILE A 318 -5.89 0.40 26.67
CA ILE A 318 -6.82 -0.64 26.21
C ILE A 318 -8.27 -0.24 26.49
N VAL A 319 -8.56 0.23 27.71
CA VAL A 319 -9.91 0.64 28.10
C VAL A 319 -10.39 1.86 27.32
N LYS A 320 -9.49 2.79 27.03
CA LYS A 320 -9.82 4.02 26.30
C LYS A 320 -10.01 3.81 24.80
N HIS A 321 -9.29 2.89 24.20
CA HIS A 321 -9.25 2.70 22.75
C HIS A 321 -9.67 1.29 22.31
N SER A 322 -8.80 0.32 22.43
CA SER A 322 -9.02 -1.12 22.26
C SER A 322 -7.69 -1.85 22.44
N LYS A 323 -7.73 -3.17 22.59
CA LYS A 323 -6.55 -4.04 22.64
C LYS A 323 -5.72 -3.94 21.36
N ASN A 324 -6.37 -4.02 20.21
CA ASN A 324 -5.70 -3.96 18.89
C ASN A 324 -5.03 -2.59 18.66
N PHE A 325 -5.75 -1.49 18.92
CA PHE A 325 -5.15 -0.16 18.85
C PHE A 325 -3.92 -0.04 19.77
N THR A 326 -4.01 -0.56 21.00
CA THR A 326 -2.93 -0.49 21.99
C THR A 326 -1.70 -1.24 21.54
N LEU A 327 -1.87 -2.45 20.98
CA LEU A 327 -0.77 -3.24 20.43
C LEU A 327 -0.06 -2.47 19.30
N ASN A 328 -0.81 -1.97 18.34
CA ASN A 328 -0.27 -1.23 17.20
C ASN A 328 0.43 0.06 17.62
N PHE A 329 -0.18 0.81 18.54
CA PHE A 329 0.43 2.02 19.11
C PHE A 329 1.72 1.69 19.86
N TYR A 330 1.74 0.62 20.67
CA TYR A 330 2.93 0.25 21.46
C TYR A 330 4.10 -0.17 20.56
N ILE A 331 3.84 -0.91 19.48
CA ILE A 331 4.86 -1.23 18.47
C ILE A 331 5.45 0.06 17.88
N ILE A 332 4.58 1.01 17.47
CA ILE A 332 5.02 2.30 16.91
C ILE A 332 5.82 3.09 17.93
N PHE A 333 5.35 3.15 19.18
CA PHE A 333 6.03 3.83 20.28
C PHE A 333 7.44 3.28 20.51
N CYS A 334 7.60 1.94 20.52
CA CYS A 334 8.90 1.29 20.66
C CYS A 334 9.82 1.56 19.47
N CYS A 335 9.32 1.52 18.24
CA CYS A 335 10.11 1.85 17.06
C CYS A 335 10.64 3.30 17.09
N LYS A 336 9.84 4.23 17.61
CA LYS A 336 10.23 5.65 17.73
C LYS A 336 11.14 5.94 18.94
N ASN A 337 11.17 5.07 19.93
CA ASN A 337 11.96 5.19 21.15
C ASN A 337 12.95 4.02 21.33
N PHE A 338 13.38 3.38 20.23
CA PHE A 338 14.16 2.13 20.26
C PHE A 338 15.46 2.22 21.07
N LEU A 339 16.09 3.39 21.15
CA LEU A 339 17.30 3.61 21.95
C LEU A 339 17.03 3.59 23.47
N LYS A 340 15.78 3.77 23.89
CA LYS A 340 15.36 3.84 25.32
C LYS A 340 14.68 2.55 25.79
N ILE A 341 14.30 1.66 24.89
CA ILE A 341 13.48 0.48 25.20
C ILE A 341 14.23 -0.78 24.81
N SER A 342 14.49 -1.67 25.80
CA SER A 342 15.11 -2.95 25.51
C SER A 342 14.16 -3.90 24.77
N GLN A 343 14.70 -4.78 23.93
CA GLN A 343 13.92 -5.78 23.21
C GLN A 343 13.12 -6.69 24.16
N ASN A 344 13.70 -7.10 25.30
CA ASN A 344 13.01 -7.89 26.31
C ASN A 344 11.79 -7.16 26.89
N HIS A 345 11.89 -5.86 27.14
CA HIS A 345 10.77 -5.08 27.63
C HIS A 345 9.64 -5.02 26.59
N LEU A 346 9.98 -4.76 25.34
CA LEU A 346 9.02 -4.77 24.24
C LEU A 346 8.30 -6.12 24.13
N GLU A 347 9.02 -7.22 24.09
CA GLU A 347 8.45 -8.56 23.96
C GLU A 347 7.53 -8.92 25.15
N ASN A 348 7.94 -8.55 26.37
CA ASN A 348 7.14 -8.79 27.56
C ASN A 348 5.81 -8.02 27.54
N ILE A 349 5.82 -6.77 27.12
CA ILE A 349 4.59 -5.97 27.01
C ILE A 349 3.70 -6.45 25.85
N ILE A 350 4.27 -6.78 24.69
CA ILE A 350 3.50 -7.37 23.58
C ILE A 350 2.81 -8.66 24.05
N LYS A 351 3.56 -9.56 24.71
CA LYS A 351 3.02 -10.81 25.25
C LYS A 351 1.92 -10.54 26.29
N TYR A 352 2.12 -9.53 27.14
CA TYR A 352 1.11 -9.10 28.09
C TYR A 352 -0.16 -8.64 27.38
N ILE A 353 -0.06 -7.71 26.42
CA ILE A 353 -1.21 -7.20 25.65
C ILE A 353 -1.93 -8.36 24.95
N THR A 354 -1.18 -9.25 24.27
CA THR A 354 -1.74 -10.34 23.48
C THR A 354 -2.50 -11.34 24.33
N ASN A 355 -2.02 -11.66 25.54
CA ASN A 355 -2.62 -12.65 26.43
C ASN A 355 -3.66 -12.05 27.38
N LEU A 356 -3.74 -10.71 27.49
CA LEU A 356 -4.65 -10.06 28.41
C LEU A 356 -6.11 -10.35 28.03
N GLN A 357 -6.84 -10.92 28.97
CA GLN A 357 -8.30 -11.01 28.90
C GLN A 357 -8.87 -9.88 29.75
N VAL A 358 -9.42 -8.85 29.08
CA VAL A 358 -10.04 -7.72 29.78
C VAL A 358 -11.40 -8.17 30.30
N PRO A 359 -11.64 -8.17 31.62
CA PRO A 359 -12.93 -8.54 32.18
C PRO A 359 -14.02 -7.55 31.75
N ASN A 360 -15.27 -7.92 31.89
CA ASN A 360 -16.38 -6.99 31.68
C ASN A 360 -16.42 -5.96 32.84
N PHE A 361 -16.50 -4.71 32.47
CA PHE A 361 -16.74 -3.66 33.46
C PHE A 361 -18.19 -3.77 34.01
N LEU A 362 -18.33 -4.02 35.29
CA LEU A 362 -19.60 -4.42 35.88
C LEU A 362 -20.61 -3.26 36.06
N PHE A 363 -20.10 -2.03 36.14
CA PHE A 363 -20.94 -0.86 36.41
C PHE A 363 -21.50 -0.22 35.14
N LYS A 364 -22.75 0.23 35.23
CA LYS A 364 -23.53 0.84 34.14
C LYS A 364 -23.92 2.28 34.46
N ILE A 365 -24.49 2.96 33.49
CA ILE A 365 -25.03 4.32 33.68
C ILE A 365 -26.17 4.31 34.71
N SER A 366 -27.00 3.28 34.72
CA SER A 366 -28.06 3.08 35.71
C SER A 366 -27.56 3.17 37.15
N ASP A 367 -26.40 2.57 37.44
CA ASP A 367 -25.83 2.54 38.78
C ASP A 367 -25.40 3.95 39.26
N LEU A 368 -24.97 4.79 38.28
CA LEU A 368 -24.66 6.19 38.54
C LEU A 368 -25.92 7.05 38.72
N GLU A 369 -27.01 6.74 38.05
CA GLU A 369 -28.31 7.41 38.18
C GLU A 369 -28.90 7.13 39.57
N GLU A 370 -28.81 5.89 40.08
CA GLU A 370 -29.21 5.50 41.44
C GLU A 370 -28.41 6.26 42.51
N LEU A 371 -27.18 6.64 42.23
CA LEU A 371 -26.32 7.45 43.10
C LEU A 371 -26.52 8.96 42.91
N ASN A 372 -27.57 9.40 42.19
CA ASN A 372 -27.90 10.79 41.95
C ASN A 372 -26.80 11.56 41.19
N CYS A 373 -26.00 10.89 40.34
CA CYS A 373 -25.03 11.56 39.50
C CYS A 373 -25.73 12.47 38.46
N PRO A 374 -25.33 13.74 38.32
CA PRO A 374 -25.94 14.66 37.35
C PRO A 374 -25.91 14.10 35.94
N LYS A 375 -27.04 14.20 35.20
CA LYS A 375 -27.16 13.63 33.83
C LYS A 375 -26.08 14.09 32.89
N ASN A 376 -25.63 15.33 32.98
CA ASN A 376 -24.54 15.88 32.15
C ASN A 376 -23.14 15.33 32.52
N GLN A 377 -23.00 14.66 33.67
CA GLN A 377 -21.75 14.09 34.16
C GLN A 377 -21.69 12.55 34.06
N LEU A 378 -22.81 11.86 33.79
CA LEU A 378 -22.87 10.38 33.73
C LEU A 378 -21.79 9.76 32.85
N GLY A 379 -21.64 10.28 31.63
CA GLY A 379 -20.66 9.77 30.67
C GLY A 379 -19.19 10.00 31.07
N SER A 380 -18.90 11.19 31.62
CA SER A 380 -17.54 11.53 32.07
C SER A 380 -17.17 10.74 33.32
N THR A 381 -18.11 10.59 34.27
CA THR A 381 -17.92 9.79 35.48
C THR A 381 -17.68 8.33 35.18
N LEU A 382 -18.51 7.71 34.32
CA LEU A 382 -18.31 6.32 33.91
C LEU A 382 -16.95 6.10 33.25
N LYS A 383 -16.50 7.07 32.45
CA LYS A 383 -15.20 7.04 31.81
C LYS A 383 -14.05 7.15 32.83
N ALA A 384 -14.16 8.01 33.83
CA ALA A 384 -13.17 8.13 34.88
C ALA A 384 -13.08 6.85 35.74
N LEU A 385 -14.22 6.24 36.07
CA LEU A 385 -14.27 4.95 36.75
C LEU A 385 -13.63 3.79 35.96
N LYS A 386 -13.86 3.73 34.66
CA LYS A 386 -13.18 2.75 33.83
C LYS A 386 -11.66 2.91 33.81
N ILE A 387 -11.18 4.15 33.87
CA ILE A 387 -9.73 4.42 33.94
C ILE A 387 -9.18 3.95 35.31
N LYS A 388 -9.89 4.24 36.41
CA LYS A 388 -9.50 3.75 37.74
C LYS A 388 -9.50 2.23 37.85
N TRP A 389 -10.52 1.58 37.29
CA TRP A 389 -10.58 0.13 37.18
C TRP A 389 -9.36 -0.44 36.46
N ALA A 390 -8.97 0.18 35.32
CA ALA A 390 -7.79 -0.22 34.59
C ALA A 390 -6.49 0.00 35.38
N GLN A 391 -6.39 1.09 36.17
CA GLN A 391 -5.26 1.37 37.05
C GLN A 391 -5.09 0.32 38.17
N ASN A 392 -6.21 -0.26 38.60
CA ASN A 392 -6.24 -1.34 39.61
C ASN A 392 -6.26 -2.74 38.97
N ASN A 393 -5.59 -2.91 37.81
CA ASN A 393 -5.49 -4.19 37.10
C ASN A 393 -6.84 -4.86 36.81
N PHE A 394 -7.86 -4.06 36.50
CA PHE A 394 -9.23 -4.50 36.26
C PHE A 394 -9.95 -5.06 37.51
N GLU A 395 -9.48 -4.71 38.67
CA GLU A 395 -10.10 -5.03 39.95
C GLU A 395 -10.69 -3.73 40.54
N LEU A 396 -11.99 -3.70 40.79
CA LEU A 396 -12.69 -2.62 41.43
C LEU A 396 -13.88 -3.24 42.21
N SER A 397 -13.81 -3.20 43.54
CA SER A 397 -14.91 -3.63 44.39
C SER A 397 -16.09 -2.66 44.34
N HIS A 398 -17.25 -3.09 44.78
CA HIS A 398 -18.42 -2.22 44.85
C HIS A 398 -18.16 -1.02 45.80
N ASP A 399 -17.48 -1.24 46.90
CA ASP A 399 -17.15 -0.18 47.89
C ASP A 399 -16.15 0.82 47.29
N ASP A 400 -15.12 0.35 46.55
CA ASP A 400 -14.19 1.23 45.84
C ASP A 400 -14.91 2.05 44.77
N PHE A 401 -15.88 1.44 44.06
CA PHE A 401 -16.71 2.15 43.09
C PHE A 401 -17.48 3.30 43.76
N LEU A 402 -18.13 3.07 44.88
CA LEU A 402 -18.87 4.11 45.63
C LEU A 402 -17.96 5.25 46.09
N VAL A 403 -16.76 4.94 46.58
CA VAL A 403 -15.75 5.93 46.98
C VAL A 403 -15.32 6.76 45.79
N GLU A 404 -15.01 6.12 44.65
CA GLU A 404 -14.55 6.82 43.45
C GLU A 404 -15.65 7.67 42.78
N VAL A 405 -16.90 7.24 42.82
CA VAL A 405 -18.04 8.08 42.39
C VAL A 405 -18.11 9.37 43.21
N LYS A 406 -18.00 9.28 44.53
CA LYS A 406 -17.99 10.45 45.43
C LYS A 406 -16.79 11.38 45.15
N ASN A 407 -15.63 10.82 44.82
CA ASN A 407 -14.43 11.61 44.51
C ASN A 407 -14.53 12.34 43.16
N VAL A 408 -15.19 11.74 42.15
CA VAL A 408 -15.38 12.35 40.83
C VAL A 408 -16.50 13.37 40.79
N LEU A 409 -17.47 13.29 41.75
CA LEU A 409 -18.59 14.21 41.86
C LEU A 409 -18.27 15.45 42.75
N LYS A 410 -17.17 15.45 43.51
CA LYS A 410 -16.61 16.62 44.17
C LYS A 410 -15.82 17.50 43.21
#